data_e47d7f8137b46274b2acee6eaf3b2db6
#
_entry.id   e47d7f8137b46274b2acee6eaf3b2db6
#
_cell.length_a   1.000
_cell.length_b   1.000
_cell.length_c   1.000
_cell.angle_alpha   90.00
_cell.angle_beta   90.00
_cell.angle_gamma   90.00
#
_symmetry.space_group_name_H-M   'P 1'
#
loop_
_entity.id
_entity.type
_entity.pdbx_description
1 polymer ?
#
loop_
_entity_poly.entity_id
_entity_poly.type
_entity_poly.pdbx_seq_one_letter_code
_entity_poly.pdbx_strand_id
1 'polypeptide(L)'
;MNKALGMIEMISIPKGIEAGDAMMKAAAVELVSSQAVCAGKYIVVVVGEVSAVEASLKAGKAVAEMKLVDSLMIPNIDDQVPCAINACNEIGKVGALGAMETFSLCTAVLAADTAVKAAEIRLIEVRLGRGLGGKSFITMTGDVAAVEAAISAGSKLEEVQGLMSDSVVIPAPHPEIVKALV
;
A
#
# COMPACT_ATOMS: atom_id res chain seq x y z
N MET A 1 -6.98 15.67 -10.59
CA MET A 1 -8.23 15.04 -10.12
C MET A 1 -7.88 14.22 -8.89
N ASN A 2 -8.65 14.37 -7.82
CA ASN A 2 -8.42 13.57 -6.61
C ASN A 2 -8.85 12.12 -6.86
N LYS A 3 -7.90 11.23 -7.07
CA LYS A 3 -8.18 9.79 -7.22
C LYS A 3 -8.37 9.14 -5.85
N ALA A 4 -9.31 8.20 -5.76
CA ALA A 4 -9.42 7.29 -4.63
C ALA A 4 -8.66 6.00 -4.94
N LEU A 5 -8.17 5.31 -3.91
CA LEU A 5 -7.68 3.94 -4.00
C LEU A 5 -8.65 3.02 -3.28
N GLY A 6 -8.98 1.89 -3.91
CA GLY A 6 -9.72 0.80 -3.32
C GLY A 6 -8.91 -0.48 -3.31
N MET A 7 -8.95 -1.23 -2.22
CA MET A 7 -8.26 -2.50 -2.08
C MET A 7 -9.15 -3.53 -1.40
N ILE A 8 -9.10 -4.77 -1.85
CA ILE A 8 -9.66 -5.93 -1.16
C ILE A 8 -8.59 -7.02 -1.00
N GLU A 9 -8.62 -7.69 0.12
CA GLU A 9 -7.76 -8.83 0.47
C GLU A 9 -8.63 -10.06 0.74
N MET A 10 -8.32 -11.18 0.12
CA MET A 10 -9.10 -12.40 0.21
C MET A 10 -8.25 -13.62 0.52
N ILE A 11 -8.83 -14.58 1.25
CA ILE A 11 -8.18 -15.84 1.62
C ILE A 11 -8.19 -16.88 0.48
N SER A 12 -8.85 -16.61 -0.64
CA SER A 12 -9.00 -17.54 -1.76
C SER A 12 -8.51 -16.91 -3.07
N ILE A 13 -7.52 -17.52 -3.72
CA ILE A 13 -6.99 -17.04 -5.01
C ILE A 13 -8.07 -17.09 -6.11
N PRO A 14 -8.80 -18.20 -6.35
CA PRO A 14 -9.85 -18.22 -7.38
C PRO A 14 -10.94 -17.17 -7.14
N LYS A 15 -11.40 -17.03 -5.89
CA LYS A 15 -12.38 -15.99 -5.54
C LYS A 15 -11.81 -14.58 -5.69
N GLY A 16 -10.52 -14.42 -5.46
CA GLY A 16 -9.83 -13.16 -5.68
C GLY A 16 -9.82 -12.73 -7.16
N ILE A 17 -9.57 -13.67 -8.05
CA ILE A 17 -9.62 -13.42 -9.50
C ILE A 17 -11.05 -13.07 -9.94
N GLU A 18 -12.05 -13.82 -9.47
CA GLU A 18 -13.47 -13.56 -9.75
C GLU A 18 -13.92 -12.19 -9.23
N ALA A 19 -13.53 -11.84 -8.00
CA ALA A 19 -13.82 -10.54 -7.42
C ALA A 19 -13.14 -9.39 -8.17
N GLY A 20 -11.90 -9.57 -8.61
CA GLY A 20 -11.19 -8.60 -9.42
C GLY A 20 -11.89 -8.34 -10.76
N ASP A 21 -12.33 -9.37 -11.44
CA ASP A 21 -13.13 -9.26 -12.68
C ASP A 21 -14.44 -8.49 -12.43
N ALA A 22 -15.15 -8.82 -11.34
CA ALA A 22 -16.38 -8.11 -10.95
C ALA A 22 -16.13 -6.63 -10.61
N MET A 23 -15.02 -6.31 -9.94
CA MET A 23 -14.61 -4.94 -9.62
C MET A 23 -14.38 -4.12 -10.89
N MET A 24 -13.64 -4.66 -11.85
CA MET A 24 -13.33 -3.99 -13.12
C MET A 24 -14.57 -3.80 -14.00
N LYS A 25 -15.54 -4.71 -13.95
CA LYS A 25 -16.80 -4.63 -14.70
C LYS A 25 -17.82 -3.68 -14.09
N ALA A 26 -17.76 -3.43 -12.79
CA ALA A 26 -18.75 -2.65 -12.07
C ALA A 26 -18.62 -1.14 -12.26
N ALA A 27 -17.42 -0.62 -12.55
CA ALA A 27 -17.16 0.81 -12.67
C ALA A 27 -15.89 1.10 -13.47
N ALA A 28 -15.76 2.34 -13.94
CA ALA A 28 -14.57 2.83 -14.65
C ALA A 28 -13.42 3.11 -13.65
N VAL A 29 -12.68 2.07 -13.30
CA VAL A 29 -11.49 2.12 -12.44
C VAL A 29 -10.25 1.61 -13.19
N GLU A 30 -9.08 2.03 -12.76
CA GLU A 30 -7.79 1.55 -13.25
C GLU A 30 -7.25 0.47 -12.31
N LEU A 31 -6.79 -0.66 -12.85
CA LEU A 31 -6.18 -1.72 -12.07
C LEU A 31 -4.73 -1.37 -11.72
N VAL A 32 -4.44 -1.25 -10.44
CA VAL A 32 -3.06 -1.05 -9.92
C VAL A 32 -2.37 -2.40 -9.73
N SER A 33 -3.06 -3.36 -9.08
CA SER A 33 -2.50 -4.69 -8.81
C SER A 33 -3.61 -5.73 -8.65
N SER A 34 -3.37 -6.94 -9.17
CA SER A 34 -4.24 -8.10 -8.97
C SER A 34 -3.34 -9.33 -8.92
N GLN A 35 -3.08 -9.86 -7.70
CA GLN A 35 -2.05 -10.89 -7.53
C GLN A 35 -2.22 -11.75 -6.27
N ALA A 36 -1.65 -12.96 -6.35
CA ALA A 36 -1.51 -13.81 -5.18
C ALA A 36 -0.40 -13.27 -4.25
N VAL A 37 -0.65 -13.32 -2.95
CA VAL A 37 0.28 -12.91 -1.90
C VAL A 37 0.38 -13.97 -0.80
N CYS A 38 1.38 -13.86 0.08
CA CYS A 38 1.51 -14.75 1.24
C CYS A 38 0.35 -14.50 2.25
N ALA A 39 -0.08 -15.47 2.98
CA ALA A 39 0.06 -16.91 2.86
C ALA A 39 -1.18 -17.49 2.15
N GLY A 40 -1.12 -17.61 0.80
CA GLY A 40 -2.24 -18.13 0.02
C GLY A 40 -3.42 -17.18 -0.13
N LYS A 41 -3.21 -15.87 0.04
CA LYS A 41 -4.20 -14.82 -0.15
C LYS A 41 -4.15 -14.22 -1.56
N TYR A 42 -5.13 -13.42 -1.88
CA TYR A 42 -5.20 -12.64 -3.12
C TYR A 42 -5.60 -11.21 -2.84
N ILE A 43 -4.97 -10.25 -3.52
CA ILE A 43 -5.32 -8.84 -3.43
C ILE A 43 -5.76 -8.30 -4.78
N VAL A 44 -6.67 -7.33 -4.75
CA VAL A 44 -7.02 -6.48 -5.88
C VAL A 44 -6.96 -5.04 -5.42
N VAL A 45 -6.20 -4.22 -6.14
CA VAL A 45 -6.03 -2.78 -5.87
C VAL A 45 -6.43 -2.00 -7.12
N VAL A 46 -7.33 -1.05 -6.96
CA VAL A 46 -7.83 -0.19 -8.03
C VAL A 46 -7.73 1.28 -7.64
N VAL A 47 -7.64 2.16 -8.64
CA VAL A 47 -7.74 3.61 -8.46
C VAL A 47 -8.77 4.20 -9.42
N GLY A 48 -9.37 5.33 -9.04
CA GLY A 48 -10.36 6.00 -9.86
C GLY A 48 -11.09 7.11 -9.11
N GLU A 49 -12.17 7.62 -9.68
CA GLU A 49 -13.07 8.53 -8.99
C GLU A 49 -13.68 7.85 -7.76
N VAL A 50 -13.96 8.62 -6.71
CA VAL A 50 -14.48 8.12 -5.43
C VAL A 50 -15.69 7.19 -5.62
N SER A 51 -16.71 7.64 -6.37
CA SER A 51 -17.93 6.86 -6.61
C SER A 51 -17.68 5.59 -7.43
N ALA A 52 -16.72 5.62 -8.36
CA ALA A 52 -16.35 4.46 -9.16
C ALA A 52 -15.63 3.42 -8.30
N VAL A 53 -14.71 3.85 -7.44
CA VAL A 53 -14.00 2.97 -6.49
C VAL A 53 -14.99 2.36 -5.47
N GLU A 54 -15.94 3.14 -4.96
CA GLU A 54 -17.00 2.62 -4.08
C GLU A 54 -17.83 1.52 -4.75
N ALA A 55 -18.29 1.76 -5.99
CA ALA A 55 -19.07 0.78 -6.76
C ALA A 55 -18.25 -0.49 -7.05
N SER A 56 -16.99 -0.31 -7.43
CA SER A 56 -16.02 -1.39 -7.65
C SER A 56 -15.82 -2.24 -6.38
N LEU A 57 -15.52 -1.62 -5.25
CA LEU A 57 -15.35 -2.31 -3.97
C LEU A 57 -16.63 -3.04 -3.53
N LYS A 58 -17.79 -2.45 -3.73
CA LYS A 58 -19.07 -3.08 -3.43
C LYS A 58 -19.27 -4.38 -4.23
N ALA A 59 -18.94 -4.36 -5.53
CA ALA A 59 -19.02 -5.53 -6.39
C ALA A 59 -18.03 -6.63 -5.96
N GLY A 60 -16.77 -6.26 -5.70
CA GLY A 60 -15.75 -7.21 -5.23
C GLY A 60 -16.09 -7.86 -3.89
N LYS A 61 -16.58 -7.08 -2.94
CA LYS A 61 -17.01 -7.58 -1.62
C LYS A 61 -18.19 -8.53 -1.73
N ALA A 62 -19.15 -8.28 -2.64
CA ALA A 62 -20.28 -9.16 -2.88
C ALA A 62 -19.85 -10.54 -3.40
N VAL A 63 -18.83 -10.59 -4.25
CA VAL A 63 -18.24 -11.85 -4.76
C VAL A 63 -17.39 -12.52 -3.69
N ALA A 64 -16.62 -11.74 -2.91
CA ALA A 64 -15.71 -12.28 -1.89
C ALA A 64 -16.45 -13.02 -0.77
N GLU A 65 -17.62 -12.53 -0.37
CA GLU A 65 -18.45 -13.10 0.71
C GLU A 65 -17.62 -13.38 1.99
N MET A 66 -17.69 -14.62 2.50
CA MET A 66 -16.93 -15.08 3.67
C MET A 66 -15.42 -15.26 3.42
N LYS A 67 -14.94 -15.07 2.18
CA LYS A 67 -13.51 -15.14 1.83
C LYS A 67 -12.80 -13.79 1.91
N LEU A 68 -13.53 -12.71 2.20
CA LEU A 68 -12.96 -11.39 2.44
C LEU A 68 -12.18 -11.41 3.76
N VAL A 69 -10.92 -10.97 3.72
CA VAL A 69 -10.05 -10.80 4.90
C VAL A 69 -10.13 -9.35 5.36
N ASP A 70 -9.91 -8.42 4.42
CA ASP A 70 -9.89 -6.99 4.71
C ASP A 70 -10.24 -6.17 3.45
N SER A 71 -10.58 -4.91 3.65
CA SER A 71 -10.84 -3.98 2.55
C SER A 71 -10.54 -2.56 2.97
N LEU A 72 -9.95 -1.80 2.08
CA LEU A 72 -9.56 -0.42 2.29
C LEU A 72 -10.13 0.47 1.19
N MET A 73 -10.52 1.68 1.57
CA MET A 73 -10.76 2.78 0.65
C MET A 73 -10.10 4.04 1.18
N ILE A 74 -9.27 4.67 0.36
CA ILE A 74 -8.64 5.95 0.68
C ILE A 74 -9.12 6.97 -0.35
N PRO A 75 -9.99 7.92 0.03
CA PRO A 75 -10.30 9.07 -0.80
C PRO A 75 -9.07 9.96 -0.91
N ASN A 76 -8.81 10.51 -2.10
CA ASN A 76 -7.67 11.40 -2.33
C ASN A 76 -6.32 10.77 -2.00
N ILE A 77 -6.05 9.58 -2.54
CA ILE A 77 -4.76 8.89 -2.43
C ILE A 77 -3.64 9.73 -3.05
N ASP A 78 -2.47 9.76 -2.44
CA ASP A 78 -1.27 10.34 -3.06
C ASP A 78 -0.79 9.47 -4.23
N ASP A 79 -0.43 10.11 -5.35
CA ASP A 79 -0.05 9.41 -6.59
C ASP A 79 1.22 8.54 -6.43
N GLN A 80 2.06 8.82 -5.44
CA GLN A 80 3.22 7.98 -5.13
C GLN A 80 2.84 6.58 -4.63
N VAL A 81 1.69 6.43 -3.95
CA VAL A 81 1.31 5.16 -3.32
C VAL A 81 1.02 4.07 -4.35
N PRO A 82 0.14 4.27 -5.36
CA PRO A 82 -0.07 3.28 -6.42
C PRO A 82 1.21 2.93 -7.18
N CYS A 83 2.07 3.93 -7.43
CA CYS A 83 3.37 3.71 -8.08
C CYS A 83 4.31 2.88 -7.19
N ALA A 84 4.38 3.16 -5.89
CA ALA A 84 5.22 2.42 -4.95
C ALA A 84 4.79 0.95 -4.77
N ILE A 85 3.49 0.64 -4.90
CA ILE A 85 2.98 -0.75 -4.90
C ILE A 85 3.57 -1.55 -6.07
N ASN A 86 3.84 -0.89 -7.20
CA ASN A 86 4.44 -1.48 -8.40
C ASN A 86 5.95 -1.20 -8.52
N ALA A 87 6.58 -0.60 -7.50
CA ALA A 87 7.99 -0.19 -7.47
C ALA A 87 8.39 0.64 -8.71
N CYS A 88 7.56 1.61 -9.11
CA CYS A 88 7.76 2.42 -10.31
C CYS A 88 7.96 3.93 -10.04
N ASN A 89 8.15 4.33 -8.78
CA ASN A 89 8.48 5.71 -8.44
C ASN A 89 9.89 6.09 -8.93
N GLU A 90 10.05 7.32 -9.39
CA GLU A 90 11.38 7.90 -9.63
C GLU A 90 12.00 8.35 -8.32
N ILE A 91 12.97 7.62 -7.84
CA ILE A 91 13.55 7.83 -6.49
C ILE A 91 14.55 8.99 -6.48
N GLY A 92 15.34 9.17 -7.54
CA GLY A 92 16.41 10.16 -7.57
C GLY A 92 17.54 9.83 -6.58
N LYS A 93 18.08 10.86 -5.92
CA LYS A 93 19.13 10.67 -4.91
C LYS A 93 18.50 10.27 -3.57
N VAL A 94 18.96 9.16 -3.01
CA VAL A 94 18.57 8.72 -1.66
C VAL A 94 19.32 9.56 -0.62
N GLY A 95 18.56 10.20 0.28
CA GLY A 95 19.04 10.85 1.49
C GLY A 95 18.98 9.92 2.69
N ALA A 96 18.21 10.27 3.73
CA ALA A 96 17.87 9.34 4.79
C ALA A 96 16.96 8.24 4.24
N LEU A 97 17.04 7.05 4.82
CA LEU A 97 16.18 5.91 4.52
C LEU A 97 15.23 5.65 5.67
N GLY A 98 13.93 5.61 5.39
CA GLY A 98 12.91 5.17 6.32
C GLY A 98 12.34 3.82 5.91
N ALA A 99 12.04 2.97 6.88
CA ALA A 99 11.29 1.75 6.64
C ALA A 99 10.25 1.52 7.75
N MET A 100 9.07 1.04 7.35
CA MET A 100 8.00 0.59 8.26
C MET A 100 7.57 -0.81 7.85
N GLU A 101 7.26 -1.66 8.80
CA GLU A 101 6.73 -3.02 8.58
C GLU A 101 5.40 -3.20 9.30
N THR A 102 4.42 -3.83 8.64
CA THR A 102 3.08 -4.04 9.17
C THR A 102 2.63 -5.49 9.05
N PHE A 103 1.72 -5.91 9.94
CA PHE A 103 1.07 -7.23 9.88
C PHE A 103 -0.15 -7.28 8.96
N SER A 104 -0.63 -6.14 8.42
CA SER A 104 -1.75 -6.06 7.49
C SER A 104 -1.34 -5.36 6.20
N LEU A 105 -1.87 -5.83 5.08
CA LEU A 105 -1.60 -5.25 3.77
C LEU A 105 -2.34 -3.91 3.60
N CYS A 106 -3.59 -3.84 4.03
CA CYS A 106 -4.39 -2.61 4.01
C CYS A 106 -3.74 -1.52 4.88
N THR A 107 -3.25 -1.91 6.08
CA THR A 107 -2.54 -1.00 6.99
C THR A 107 -1.28 -0.41 6.36
N ALA A 108 -0.52 -1.19 5.59
CA ALA A 108 0.66 -0.69 4.89
C ALA A 108 0.32 0.42 3.89
N VAL A 109 -0.76 0.23 3.11
CA VAL A 109 -1.21 1.24 2.14
C VAL A 109 -1.65 2.53 2.84
N LEU A 110 -2.40 2.40 3.95
CA LEU A 110 -2.84 3.53 4.75
C LEU A 110 -1.67 4.28 5.39
N ALA A 111 -0.70 3.55 5.97
CA ALA A 111 0.50 4.14 6.56
C ALA A 111 1.37 4.85 5.52
N ALA A 112 1.50 4.29 4.31
CA ALA A 112 2.24 4.91 3.20
C ALA A 112 1.60 6.24 2.76
N ASP A 113 0.26 6.27 2.59
CA ASP A 113 -0.47 7.48 2.22
C ASP A 113 -0.37 8.56 3.29
N THR A 114 -0.47 8.17 4.55
CA THR A 114 -0.31 9.11 5.67
C THR A 114 1.12 9.66 5.75
N ALA A 115 2.12 8.82 5.56
CA ALA A 115 3.52 9.22 5.60
C ALA A 115 3.85 10.26 4.52
N VAL A 116 3.44 10.01 3.28
CA VAL A 116 3.74 10.91 2.15
C VAL A 116 2.96 12.24 2.25
N LYS A 117 1.79 12.25 2.87
CA LYS A 117 1.00 13.46 3.12
C LYS A 117 1.52 14.29 4.30
N ALA A 118 2.24 13.66 5.23
CA ALA A 118 2.74 14.33 6.43
C ALA A 118 4.06 15.07 6.22
N ALA A 119 4.90 14.66 5.25
CA ALA A 119 6.23 15.22 5.04
C ALA A 119 6.70 15.07 3.59
N GLU A 120 7.65 15.90 3.19
CA GLU A 120 8.26 15.86 1.86
C GLU A 120 9.22 14.68 1.73
N ILE A 121 8.67 13.52 1.43
CA ILE A 121 9.40 12.26 1.23
C ILE A 121 9.08 11.66 -0.14
N ARG A 122 9.89 10.70 -0.58
CA ARG A 122 9.61 9.84 -1.73
C ARG A 122 9.45 8.40 -1.27
N LEU A 123 8.33 7.80 -1.62
CA LEU A 123 8.13 6.36 -1.43
C LEU A 123 8.99 5.59 -2.43
N ILE A 124 9.77 4.63 -1.95
CA ILE A 124 10.57 3.73 -2.77
C ILE A 124 9.70 2.52 -3.17
N GLU A 125 9.18 1.80 -2.17
CA GLU A 125 8.37 0.62 -2.38
C GLU A 125 7.29 0.49 -1.28
N VAL A 126 6.13 -0.02 -1.67
CA VAL A 126 5.10 -0.56 -0.78
C VAL A 126 4.89 -2.02 -1.15
N ARG A 127 5.60 -2.93 -0.48
CA ARG A 127 5.53 -4.37 -0.77
C ARG A 127 4.43 -5.02 0.03
N LEU A 128 3.41 -5.50 -0.68
CA LEU A 128 2.22 -6.10 -0.10
C LEU A 128 2.32 -7.63 -0.12
N GLY A 129 2.78 -8.21 0.99
CA GLY A 129 2.66 -9.65 1.26
C GLY A 129 3.49 -10.61 0.40
N ARG A 130 4.31 -10.16 -0.54
CA ARG A 130 5.12 -11.07 -1.38
C ARG A 130 6.42 -11.47 -0.70
N GLY A 131 6.55 -12.77 -0.35
CA GLY A 131 7.75 -13.31 0.29
C GLY A 131 7.93 -12.92 1.75
N LEU A 132 6.88 -12.39 2.42
CA LEU A 132 6.97 -11.76 3.73
C LEU A 132 6.14 -12.47 4.83
N GLY A 133 5.69 -13.70 4.58
CA GLY A 133 4.88 -14.43 5.57
C GLY A 133 3.55 -13.76 5.92
N GLY A 134 3.01 -12.92 5.01
CA GLY A 134 1.76 -12.18 5.23
C GLY A 134 1.95 -10.75 5.78
N LYS A 135 3.18 -10.34 6.09
CA LYS A 135 3.53 -8.95 6.43
C LYS A 135 3.63 -8.08 5.18
N SER A 136 3.71 -6.78 5.39
CA SER A 136 4.02 -5.78 4.35
C SER A 136 5.08 -4.82 4.85
N PHE A 137 5.83 -4.20 3.94
CA PHE A 137 6.72 -3.13 4.32
C PHE A 137 6.64 -1.94 3.36
N ILE A 138 7.05 -0.78 3.88
CA ILE A 138 7.13 0.47 3.17
C ILE A 138 8.55 0.99 3.30
N THR A 139 9.17 1.38 2.19
CA THR A 139 10.45 2.10 2.21
C THR A 139 10.30 3.49 1.61
N MET A 140 11.02 4.45 2.17
CA MET A 140 10.95 5.85 1.77
C MET A 140 12.28 6.56 1.93
N THR A 141 12.45 7.68 1.25
CA THR A 141 13.63 8.53 1.35
C THR A 141 13.26 10.02 1.38
N GLY A 142 14.13 10.82 1.94
CA GLY A 142 14.01 12.27 2.05
C GLY A 142 15.10 12.85 2.98
N ASP A 143 14.91 14.08 3.43
CA ASP A 143 15.72 14.63 4.50
C ASP A 143 15.41 13.92 5.83
N VAL A 144 16.38 13.84 6.74
CA VAL A 144 16.25 13.10 8.02
C VAL A 144 14.98 13.50 8.77
N ALA A 145 14.76 14.81 8.96
CA ALA A 145 13.60 15.31 9.68
C ALA A 145 12.26 14.98 8.97
N ALA A 146 12.25 14.99 7.64
CA ALA A 146 11.07 14.62 6.86
C ALA A 146 10.74 13.13 7.00
N VAL A 147 11.76 12.27 6.93
CA VAL A 147 11.58 10.81 7.11
C VAL A 147 11.13 10.47 8.53
N GLU A 148 11.68 11.13 9.56
CA GLU A 148 11.24 10.98 10.95
C GLU A 148 9.77 11.40 11.13
N ALA A 149 9.37 12.54 10.56
CA ALA A 149 7.99 13.03 10.60
C ALA A 149 7.04 12.08 9.87
N ALA A 150 7.41 11.58 8.69
CA ALA A 150 6.64 10.64 7.90
C ALA A 150 6.41 9.32 8.63
N ILE A 151 7.46 8.71 9.19
CA ILE A 151 7.37 7.48 10.00
C ILE A 151 6.51 7.73 11.25
N SER A 152 6.74 8.85 11.95
CA SER A 152 5.94 9.19 13.14
C SER A 152 4.45 9.32 12.80
N ALA A 153 4.11 9.95 11.67
CA ALA A 153 2.72 10.10 11.24
C ALA A 153 2.10 8.77 10.85
N GLY A 154 2.78 7.99 10.00
CA GLY A 154 2.28 6.69 9.53
C GLY A 154 2.12 5.67 10.67
N SER A 155 2.99 5.70 11.68
CA SER A 155 2.95 4.74 12.81
C SER A 155 1.94 5.08 13.89
N LYS A 156 1.51 6.34 14.01
CA LYS A 156 0.64 6.81 15.11
C LYS A 156 -0.85 6.78 14.77
N LEU A 157 -1.23 6.45 13.55
CA LEU A 157 -2.63 6.26 13.21
C LEU A 157 -3.25 5.17 14.09
N GLU A 158 -4.45 5.41 14.59
CA GLU A 158 -5.18 4.46 15.44
C GLU A 158 -5.37 3.11 14.73
N GLU A 159 -5.70 3.15 13.43
CA GLU A 159 -5.88 1.98 12.57
C GLU A 159 -4.57 1.23 12.28
N VAL A 160 -3.43 1.86 12.49
CA VAL A 160 -2.09 1.29 12.27
C VAL A 160 -1.47 0.78 13.57
N GLN A 161 -1.76 1.42 14.68
CA GLN A 161 -1.23 1.10 16.00
C GLN A 161 -1.38 -0.36 16.33
N GLY A 162 -1.44 -1.23 16.57
CA GLY A 162 -1.58 -2.66 16.86
C GLY A 162 -1.19 -3.57 15.69
N LEU A 163 -1.01 -2.99 14.50
CA LEU A 163 -0.63 -3.72 13.28
C LEU A 163 0.76 -3.31 12.77
N MET A 164 1.40 -2.32 13.37
CA MET A 164 2.80 -1.99 13.11
C MET A 164 3.71 -3.02 13.77
N SER A 165 4.58 -3.63 12.98
CA SER A 165 5.56 -4.61 13.45
C SER A 165 6.85 -3.93 13.92
N ASP A 166 7.39 -3.03 13.06
CA ASP A 166 8.64 -2.32 13.35
C ASP A 166 8.78 -1.09 12.44
N SER A 167 9.66 -0.17 12.82
CA SER A 167 10.03 0.97 11.99
C SER A 167 11.43 1.47 12.30
N VAL A 168 12.13 2.02 11.28
CA VAL A 168 13.49 2.54 11.44
C VAL A 168 13.74 3.76 10.56
N VAL A 169 14.56 4.68 11.04
CA VAL A 169 15.16 5.77 10.27
C VAL A 169 16.67 5.60 10.27
N ILE A 170 17.28 5.60 9.08
CA ILE A 170 18.72 5.54 8.88
C ILE A 170 19.15 6.87 8.24
N PRO A 171 19.74 7.82 9.00
CA PRO A 171 20.08 9.15 8.50
C PRO A 171 21.08 9.15 7.35
N ALA A 172 22.03 8.20 7.36
CA ALA A 172 23.08 8.07 6.34
C ALA A 172 23.22 6.59 5.94
N PRO A 173 22.33 6.05 5.09
CA PRO A 173 22.38 4.64 4.70
C PRO A 173 23.65 4.35 3.89
N HIS A 174 24.22 3.16 4.11
CA HIS A 174 25.39 2.73 3.34
C HIS A 174 25.03 2.56 1.85
N PRO A 175 25.85 3.02 0.90
CA PRO A 175 25.53 2.96 -0.53
C PRO A 175 25.16 1.57 -1.06
N GLU A 176 25.77 0.51 -0.56
CA GLU A 176 25.45 -0.86 -0.97
C GLU A 176 24.07 -1.32 -0.49
N ILE A 177 23.60 -0.82 0.65
CA ILE A 177 22.21 -1.07 1.11
C ILE A 177 21.22 -0.31 0.22
N VAL A 178 21.51 0.94 -0.10
CA VAL A 178 20.68 1.73 -1.02
C VAL A 178 20.53 1.02 -2.36
N LYS A 179 21.63 0.54 -2.98
CA LYS A 179 21.59 -0.20 -4.26
C LYS A 179 20.75 -1.48 -4.22
N ALA A 180 20.59 -2.08 -3.06
CA ALA A 180 19.79 -3.30 -2.90
C ALA A 180 18.29 -3.02 -2.77
N LEU A 181 17.91 -1.77 -2.53
CA LEU A 181 16.53 -1.34 -2.26
C LEU A 181 15.92 -0.51 -3.40
N VAL A 182 16.75 0.00 -4.33
CA VAL A 182 16.33 0.89 -5.42
C VAL A 182 16.58 0.27 -6.79
#